data_26f1143b561f8781a6402b6c3bdc8dec
#
_entry.id   26f1143b561f8781a6402b6c3bdc8dec
#
_cell.length_a   1.000
_cell.length_b   1.000
_cell.length_c   1.000
_cell.angle_alpha   90.00
_cell.angle_beta   90.00
_cell.angle_gamma   90.00
#
_symmetry.space_group_name_H-M   'P 1'
#
loop_
_entity.id
_entity.type
_entity.pdbx_description
1 polymer ?
#
loop_
_entity_poly.entity_id
_entity_poly.type
_entity_poly.pdbx_seq_one_letter_code
_entity_poly.pdbx_strand_id
1 'polypeptide(L)'
;MNLPYSLENSTSRILTVSELNRNTKQLLEQNIPLLWVQGEISNLKRYPSGHWYFSLKDSAAQIRCVFFNHKNYAIDWQLKDGMHIEALALVTIYESRGDYQLNIETMRQAGLGKLYEAFERLKSKLENAGLFRAENKKTLSNFPKQVGVITSPNTAAL
;
A
#
# COMPACT_ATOMS: atom_id res chain seq x y z
N MET A 1 13.43 35.98 8.74
CA MET A 1 13.51 34.54 8.39
C MET A 1 14.89 34.06 8.79
N ASN A 2 15.04 33.57 10.03
CA ASN A 2 16.35 33.16 10.57
C ASN A 2 16.63 31.73 10.11
N LEU A 3 17.67 31.56 9.33
CA LEU A 3 18.22 30.25 9.00
C LEU A 3 18.90 29.66 10.26
N PRO A 4 18.53 28.47 10.74
CA PRO A 4 19.06 27.91 11.98
C PRO A 4 20.39 27.15 11.79
N TYR A 5 21.19 27.49 10.79
CA TYR A 5 22.51 26.95 10.63
C TYR A 5 23.57 28.03 10.85
N SER A 6 24.03 28.16 12.10
CA SER A 6 25.30 28.80 12.40
C SER A 6 26.42 27.90 11.88
N LEU A 7 27.11 28.39 10.85
CA LEU A 7 28.30 27.74 10.25
C LEU A 7 29.54 27.74 11.16
N GLU A 8 29.41 28.20 12.40
CA GLU A 8 30.54 28.49 13.28
C GLU A 8 31.10 27.32 14.06
N ASN A 9 30.51 26.11 13.98
CA ASN A 9 31.02 24.92 14.68
C ASN A 9 31.15 23.67 13.79
N SER A 10 31.32 23.81 12.50
CA SER A 10 31.75 22.71 11.64
C SER A 10 33.25 22.51 11.82
N THR A 11 33.64 21.73 12.85
CA THR A 11 34.91 20.99 12.78
C THR A 11 34.94 20.33 11.41
N SER A 12 35.90 20.74 10.58
CA SER A 12 36.03 20.34 9.16
C SER A 12 36.42 18.86 9.03
N ARG A 13 35.54 17.95 9.55
CA ARG A 13 35.74 16.52 9.33
C ARG A 13 35.36 16.22 7.89
N ILE A 14 36.35 15.93 7.07
CA ILE A 14 36.13 15.47 5.71
C ILE A 14 35.64 14.03 5.79
N LEU A 15 34.41 13.78 5.29
CA LEU A 15 33.82 12.45 5.22
C LEU A 15 34.07 11.85 3.83
N THR A 16 34.26 10.55 3.79
CA THR A 16 34.15 9.79 2.53
C THR A 16 32.70 9.66 2.12
N VAL A 17 32.43 9.37 0.83
CA VAL A 17 31.07 9.12 0.33
C VAL A 17 30.38 7.98 1.10
N SER A 18 31.11 6.91 1.40
CA SER A 18 30.60 5.77 2.17
C SER A 18 30.22 6.15 3.61
N GLU A 19 31.02 6.99 4.26
CA GLU A 19 30.69 7.50 5.61
C GLU A 19 29.45 8.39 5.57
N LEU A 20 29.34 9.26 4.57
CA LEU A 20 28.16 10.12 4.38
C LEU A 20 26.91 9.28 4.19
N ASN A 21 26.92 8.31 3.26
CA ASN A 21 25.76 7.45 2.99
C ASN A 21 25.36 6.64 4.24
N ARG A 22 26.32 6.10 4.98
CA ARG A 22 26.09 5.37 6.24
C ARG A 22 25.46 6.26 7.30
N ASN A 23 26.01 7.46 7.51
CA ASN A 23 25.45 8.41 8.47
C ASN A 23 24.04 8.82 8.11
N THR A 24 23.79 9.10 6.83
CA THR A 24 22.44 9.47 6.34
C THR A 24 21.46 8.31 6.53
N LYS A 25 21.87 7.07 6.23
CA LYS A 25 21.06 5.89 6.48
C LYS A 25 20.68 5.77 7.96
N GLN A 26 21.67 5.89 8.86
CA GLN A 26 21.42 5.84 10.30
C GLN A 26 20.45 6.92 10.76
N LEU A 27 20.61 8.15 10.27
CA LEU A 27 19.71 9.26 10.58
C LEU A 27 18.27 8.95 10.15
N LEU A 28 18.08 8.42 8.93
CA LEU A 28 16.74 8.05 8.44
C LEU A 28 16.13 6.94 9.29
N GLU A 29 16.85 5.85 9.50
CA GLU A 29 16.35 4.66 10.20
C GLU A 29 16.10 4.93 11.71
N GLN A 30 16.84 5.84 12.32
CA GLN A 30 16.66 6.20 13.74
C GLN A 30 15.51 7.20 13.97
N ASN A 31 15.25 8.10 13.00
CA ASN A 31 14.28 9.18 13.18
C ASN A 31 12.96 8.95 12.47
N ILE A 32 12.92 8.05 11.48
CA ILE A 32 11.71 7.70 10.75
C ILE A 32 11.31 6.29 11.12
N PRO A 33 10.26 6.12 11.96
CA PRO A 33 9.78 4.77 12.31
C PRO A 33 9.17 4.08 11.08
N LEU A 34 8.86 2.80 11.21
CA LEU A 34 8.04 2.09 10.24
C LEU A 34 6.74 2.86 10.00
N LEU A 35 6.42 3.09 8.73
CA LEU A 35 5.25 3.89 8.35
C LEU A 35 4.53 3.29 7.14
N TRP A 36 3.23 3.56 7.05
CA TRP A 36 2.44 3.20 5.90
C TRP A 36 2.55 4.26 4.82
N VAL A 37 2.92 3.83 3.61
CA VAL A 37 2.98 4.68 2.40
C VAL A 37 1.97 4.14 1.40
N GLN A 38 1.13 5.02 0.87
CA GLN A 38 0.17 4.69 -0.18
C GLN A 38 0.69 5.18 -1.53
N GLY A 39 0.51 4.37 -2.57
CA GLY A 39 0.85 4.77 -3.93
C GLY A 39 0.42 3.74 -4.96
N GLU A 40 0.62 4.09 -6.22
CA GLU A 40 0.46 3.21 -7.38
C GLU A 40 1.78 2.50 -7.68
N ILE A 41 1.72 1.20 -7.92
CA ILE A 41 2.88 0.39 -8.33
C ILE A 41 3.24 0.70 -9.77
N SER A 42 4.54 0.86 -10.02
CA SER A 42 5.09 0.98 -11.37
C SER A 42 6.47 0.33 -11.45
N ASN A 43 6.84 -0.10 -12.68
CA ASN A 43 8.14 -0.72 -12.97
C ASN A 43 8.44 -1.98 -12.13
N LEU A 44 7.44 -2.81 -11.89
CA LEU A 44 7.57 -4.04 -11.11
C LEU A 44 8.50 -5.04 -11.82
N LYS A 45 9.55 -5.43 -11.12
CA LYS A 45 10.51 -6.45 -11.54
C LYS A 45 10.66 -7.52 -10.46
N ARG A 46 10.51 -8.77 -10.88
CA ARG A 46 10.79 -9.93 -10.03
C ARG A 46 12.08 -10.58 -10.50
N TYR A 47 13.04 -10.70 -9.59
CA TYR A 47 14.33 -11.28 -9.90
C TYR A 47 14.38 -12.76 -9.50
N PRO A 48 15.28 -13.55 -10.12
CA PRO A 48 15.46 -14.97 -9.76
C PRO A 48 15.82 -15.19 -8.29
N SER A 49 16.39 -14.18 -7.63
CA SER A 49 16.65 -14.18 -6.17
C SER A 49 15.36 -14.16 -5.32
N GLY A 50 14.19 -14.01 -5.95
CA GLY A 50 12.91 -13.89 -5.28
C GLY A 50 12.60 -12.48 -4.75
N HIS A 51 13.53 -11.53 -4.87
CA HIS A 51 13.29 -10.14 -4.47
C HIS A 51 12.46 -9.41 -5.52
N TRP A 52 11.53 -8.57 -5.07
CA TRP A 52 10.73 -7.72 -5.93
C TRP A 52 11.19 -6.28 -5.81
N TYR A 53 11.36 -5.63 -6.96
CA TYR A 53 11.72 -4.22 -7.05
C TYR A 53 10.62 -3.51 -7.84
N PHE A 54 10.18 -2.37 -7.34
CA PHE A 54 9.16 -1.55 -7.99
C PHE A 54 9.30 -0.09 -7.54
N SER A 55 8.54 0.79 -8.14
CA SER A 55 8.37 2.16 -7.66
C SER A 55 6.96 2.34 -7.12
N LEU A 56 6.82 3.01 -5.99
CA LEU A 56 5.56 3.60 -5.53
C LEU A 56 5.52 5.03 -6.02
N LYS A 57 4.44 5.41 -6.67
CA LYS A 57 4.23 6.77 -7.19
C LYS A 57 2.87 7.31 -6.78
N ASP A 58 2.78 8.63 -6.70
CA ASP A 58 1.55 9.41 -6.66
C ASP A 58 1.56 10.45 -7.80
N SER A 59 0.70 11.46 -7.73
CA SER A 59 0.62 12.50 -8.76
C SER A 59 1.83 13.43 -8.81
N ALA A 60 2.67 13.47 -7.78
CA ALA A 60 3.75 14.45 -7.62
C ALA A 60 5.14 13.82 -7.46
N ALA A 61 5.22 12.58 -6.97
CA ALA A 61 6.47 11.95 -6.58
C ALA A 61 6.49 10.45 -6.84
N GLN A 62 7.71 9.89 -6.86
CA GLN A 62 7.92 8.45 -6.84
C GLN A 62 9.10 8.08 -5.96
N ILE A 63 9.04 6.87 -5.39
CA ILE A 63 10.12 6.31 -4.58
C ILE A 63 10.37 4.85 -4.96
N ARG A 64 11.64 4.44 -4.96
CA ARG A 64 12.03 3.05 -5.19
C ARG A 64 11.69 2.18 -3.98
N CYS A 65 11.22 0.97 -4.25
CA CYS A 65 10.84 0.00 -3.24
C CYS A 65 11.54 -1.33 -3.49
N VAL A 66 11.96 -1.95 -2.40
CA VAL A 66 12.51 -3.31 -2.38
C VAL A 66 11.66 -4.15 -1.44
N PHE A 67 11.18 -5.30 -1.93
CA PHE A 67 10.45 -6.27 -1.14
C PHE A 67 11.21 -7.59 -1.15
N PHE A 68 11.84 -7.90 -0.04
CA PHE A 68 12.72 -9.05 0.07
C PHE A 68 11.96 -10.37 0.07
N ASN A 69 12.58 -11.42 -0.48
CA ASN A 69 12.01 -12.75 -0.63
C ASN A 69 11.40 -13.30 0.67
N HIS A 70 12.12 -13.21 1.78
CA HIS A 70 11.66 -13.73 3.08
C HIS A 70 10.42 -13.02 3.65
N LYS A 71 9.98 -11.91 3.05
CA LYS A 71 8.79 -11.15 3.44
C LYS A 71 7.67 -11.24 2.40
N ASN A 72 8.01 -11.37 1.12
CA ASN A 72 7.02 -11.28 0.05
C ASN A 72 6.21 -12.58 -0.15
N TYR A 73 6.63 -13.70 0.41
CA TYR A 73 5.88 -14.96 0.34
C TYR A 73 4.53 -14.91 1.09
N ALA A 74 4.37 -13.96 2.02
CA ALA A 74 3.12 -13.76 2.75
C ALA A 74 2.03 -13.08 1.91
N ILE A 75 2.36 -12.62 0.70
CA ILE A 75 1.40 -12.00 -0.21
C ILE A 75 0.75 -13.07 -1.06
N ASP A 76 -0.55 -13.29 -0.86
CA ASP A 76 -1.38 -14.30 -1.55
C ASP A 76 -2.06 -13.79 -2.83
N TRP A 77 -1.87 -12.51 -3.16
CA TRP A 77 -2.42 -11.87 -4.35
C TRP A 77 -1.33 -11.42 -5.33
N GLN A 78 -1.70 -11.38 -6.61
CA GLN A 78 -0.74 -11.06 -7.67
C GLN A 78 -0.52 -9.56 -7.79
N LEU A 79 0.72 -9.12 -7.49
CA LEU A 79 1.16 -7.75 -7.68
C LEU A 79 1.31 -7.43 -9.17
N LYS A 80 0.80 -6.26 -9.61
CA LYS A 80 0.90 -5.76 -11.00
C LYS A 80 1.10 -4.25 -11.03
N ASP A 81 1.71 -3.77 -12.10
CA ASP A 81 1.77 -2.32 -12.37
C ASP A 81 0.37 -1.72 -12.47
N GLY A 82 0.20 -0.50 -12.01
CA GLY A 82 -1.07 0.22 -11.95
C GLY A 82 -1.91 -0.07 -10.70
N MET A 83 -1.54 -1.04 -9.87
CA MET A 83 -2.27 -1.31 -8.63
C MET A 83 -1.97 -0.27 -7.57
N HIS A 84 -3.02 0.19 -6.88
CA HIS A 84 -2.89 1.03 -5.70
C HIS A 84 -2.74 0.17 -4.46
N ILE A 85 -1.68 0.41 -3.70
CA ILE A 85 -1.37 -0.31 -2.47
C ILE A 85 -1.08 0.62 -1.31
N GLU A 86 -1.19 0.07 -0.11
CA GLU A 86 -0.63 0.62 1.11
C GLU A 86 0.49 -0.32 1.54
N ALA A 87 1.70 0.19 1.69
CA ALA A 87 2.88 -0.57 2.08
C ALA A 87 3.43 -0.08 3.41
N LEU A 88 3.62 -0.98 4.37
CA LEU A 88 4.39 -0.71 5.58
C LEU A 88 5.86 -0.84 5.23
N ALA A 89 6.63 0.22 5.45
CA ALA A 89 7.99 0.30 4.98
C ALA A 89 8.94 1.00 5.94
N LEU A 90 10.20 0.61 5.88
CA LEU A 90 11.33 1.30 6.46
C LEU A 90 11.94 2.23 5.41
N VAL A 91 12.11 3.50 5.77
CA VAL A 91 12.81 4.49 4.94
C VAL A 91 14.31 4.31 5.12
N THR A 92 15.03 4.13 4.01
CA THR A 92 16.47 3.85 4.07
C THR A 92 17.22 4.34 2.84
N ILE A 93 18.55 4.21 2.85
CA ILE A 93 19.42 4.43 1.70
C ILE A 93 20.15 3.14 1.36
N TYR A 94 20.21 2.81 0.08
CA TYR A 94 21.12 1.79 -0.42
C TYR A 94 22.54 2.34 -0.47
N GLU A 95 23.35 2.00 0.54
CA GLU A 95 24.63 2.64 0.83
C GLU A 95 25.60 2.69 -0.36
N SER A 96 25.69 1.61 -1.16
CA SER A 96 26.64 1.51 -2.25
C SER A 96 26.37 2.49 -3.41
N ARG A 97 25.15 3.02 -3.54
CA ARG A 97 24.75 3.97 -4.58
C ARG A 97 24.24 5.29 -4.02
N GLY A 98 23.90 5.35 -2.73
CA GLY A 98 23.23 6.50 -2.15
C GLY A 98 21.76 6.62 -2.57
N ASP A 99 21.16 5.55 -3.08
CA ASP A 99 19.78 5.55 -3.54
C ASP A 99 18.81 5.57 -2.35
N TYR A 100 17.99 6.61 -2.26
CA TYR A 100 16.87 6.69 -1.31
C TYR A 100 15.78 5.71 -1.71
N GLN A 101 15.37 4.85 -0.79
CA GLN A 101 14.42 3.78 -1.07
C GLN A 101 13.59 3.37 0.15
N LEU A 102 12.53 2.62 -0.11
CA LEU A 102 11.72 1.94 0.89
C LEU A 102 12.06 0.45 0.91
N ASN A 103 12.36 -0.08 2.10
CA ASN A 103 12.37 -1.52 2.34
C ASN A 103 11.00 -1.93 2.84
N ILE A 104 10.27 -2.70 2.04
CA ILE A 104 8.89 -3.09 2.34
C ILE A 104 8.88 -4.22 3.37
N GLU A 105 8.09 -4.06 4.42
CA GLU A 105 7.84 -5.07 5.45
C GLU A 105 6.61 -5.92 5.10
N THR A 106 5.51 -5.26 4.72
CA THR A 106 4.28 -5.88 4.25
C THR A 106 3.49 -4.89 3.40
N MET A 107 2.49 -5.36 2.69
CA MET A 107 1.60 -4.50 1.91
C MET A 107 0.20 -5.07 1.81
N ARG A 108 -0.76 -4.21 1.51
CA ARG A 108 -2.16 -4.55 1.25
C ARG A 108 -2.71 -3.73 0.09
N GLN A 109 -3.76 -4.21 -0.53
CA GLN A 109 -4.44 -3.45 -1.58
C GLN A 109 -5.09 -2.21 -0.98
N ALA A 110 -4.86 -1.05 -1.59
CA ALA A 110 -5.45 0.20 -1.15
C ALA A 110 -6.96 0.23 -1.42
N GLY A 111 -7.70 0.85 -0.51
CA GLY A 111 -9.14 1.02 -0.66
C GLY A 111 -10.01 -0.14 -0.19
N LEU A 112 -9.46 -1.32 0.08
CA LEU A 112 -10.24 -2.45 0.62
C LEU A 112 -10.88 -2.10 1.97
N GLY A 113 -10.15 -1.39 2.84
CA GLY A 113 -10.69 -0.92 4.12
C GLY A 113 -11.86 0.03 3.95
N LYS A 114 -11.75 1.03 3.07
CA LYS A 114 -12.83 1.99 2.77
C LYS A 114 -14.05 1.31 2.16
N LEU A 115 -13.83 0.34 1.26
CA LEU A 115 -14.91 -0.43 0.66
C LEU A 115 -15.63 -1.28 1.71
N TYR A 116 -14.89 -1.93 2.59
CA TYR A 116 -15.45 -2.71 3.69
C TYR A 116 -16.24 -1.82 4.68
N GLU A 117 -15.71 -0.67 5.05
CA GLU A 117 -16.42 0.31 5.89
C GLU A 117 -17.71 0.80 5.22
N ALA A 118 -17.66 1.10 3.92
CA ALA A 118 -18.85 1.50 3.15
C ALA A 118 -19.89 0.36 3.10
N PHE A 119 -19.45 -0.87 2.92
CA PHE A 119 -20.31 -2.05 2.96
C PHE A 119 -20.97 -2.24 4.33
N GLU A 120 -20.21 -2.21 5.42
CA GLU A 120 -20.74 -2.36 6.78
C GLU A 120 -21.69 -1.21 7.15
N ARG A 121 -21.37 0.02 6.72
CA ARG A 121 -22.28 1.17 6.90
C ARG A 121 -23.60 0.99 6.15
N LEU A 122 -23.54 0.52 4.90
CA LEU A 122 -24.74 0.24 4.11
C LEU A 122 -25.54 -0.90 4.73
N LYS A 123 -24.91 -1.99 5.12
CA LYS A 123 -25.54 -3.14 5.79
C LYS A 123 -26.27 -2.70 7.05
N SER A 124 -25.60 -1.97 7.95
CA SER A 124 -26.22 -1.45 9.16
C SER A 124 -27.40 -0.52 8.87
N LYS A 125 -27.30 0.32 7.85
CA LYS A 125 -28.40 1.19 7.39
C LYS A 125 -29.63 0.37 6.95
N LEU A 126 -29.42 -0.67 6.17
CA LEU A 126 -30.49 -1.55 5.68
C LEU A 126 -31.09 -2.39 6.80
N GLU A 127 -30.28 -2.83 7.76
CA GLU A 127 -30.70 -3.57 8.95
C GLU A 127 -31.57 -2.69 9.87
N ASN A 128 -31.12 -1.46 10.14
CA ASN A 128 -31.89 -0.48 10.93
C ASN A 128 -33.20 -0.08 10.24
N ALA A 129 -33.25 -0.08 8.90
CA ALA A 129 -34.46 0.11 8.13
C ALA A 129 -35.39 -1.14 8.15
N GLY A 130 -34.99 -2.22 8.82
CA GLY A 130 -35.78 -3.44 8.95
C GLY A 130 -35.86 -4.31 7.70
N LEU A 131 -35.08 -4.03 6.66
CA LEU A 131 -35.15 -4.75 5.37
C LEU A 131 -34.73 -6.21 5.46
N PHE A 132 -33.96 -6.58 6.49
CA PHE A 132 -33.51 -7.96 6.72
C PHE A 132 -34.44 -8.75 7.64
N ARG A 133 -35.47 -8.13 8.20
CA ARG A 133 -36.42 -8.81 9.12
C ARG A 133 -37.15 -9.91 8.39
N ALA A 134 -37.36 -11.04 9.08
CA ALA A 134 -38.04 -12.21 8.52
C ALA A 134 -39.50 -11.88 8.11
N GLU A 135 -40.13 -10.94 8.80
CA GLU A 135 -41.50 -10.47 8.54
C GLU A 135 -41.64 -9.81 7.15
N ASN A 136 -40.56 -9.19 6.66
CA ASN A 136 -40.52 -8.54 5.36
C ASN A 136 -40.22 -9.51 4.19
N LYS A 137 -39.89 -10.77 4.52
CA LYS A 137 -39.57 -11.79 3.51
C LYS A 137 -40.87 -12.50 3.08
N LYS A 138 -41.17 -12.40 1.78
CA LYS A 138 -42.31 -13.11 1.20
C LYS A 138 -41.91 -14.56 0.91
N THR A 139 -42.82 -15.49 1.10
CA THR A 139 -42.67 -16.88 0.67
C THR A 139 -42.59 -16.92 -0.85
N LEU A 140 -41.66 -17.71 -1.38
CA LEU A 140 -41.55 -17.90 -2.84
C LEU A 140 -42.76 -18.72 -3.33
N SER A 141 -43.30 -18.32 -4.52
CA SER A 141 -44.30 -19.14 -5.19
C SER A 141 -43.70 -20.43 -5.71
N ASN A 142 -44.39 -21.56 -5.52
CA ASN A 142 -43.96 -22.85 -6.04
C ASN A 142 -43.89 -22.90 -7.58
N PHE A 143 -44.67 -22.04 -8.25
CA PHE A 143 -44.73 -21.94 -9.72
C PHE A 143 -44.68 -20.47 -10.14
N PRO A 144 -43.46 -19.86 -10.19
CA PRO A 144 -43.31 -18.47 -10.62
C PRO A 144 -43.64 -18.35 -12.11
N LYS A 145 -44.52 -17.41 -12.45
CA LYS A 145 -44.85 -17.11 -13.85
C LYS A 145 -43.81 -16.23 -14.53
N GLN A 146 -43.00 -15.54 -13.78
CA GLN A 146 -41.97 -14.62 -14.25
C GLN A 146 -40.83 -14.56 -13.28
N VAL A 147 -39.59 -14.61 -13.80
CA VAL A 147 -38.35 -14.49 -13.01
C VAL A 147 -37.57 -13.27 -13.55
N GLY A 148 -37.27 -12.33 -12.65
CA GLY A 148 -36.37 -11.21 -12.94
C GLY A 148 -34.95 -11.50 -12.44
N VAL A 149 -33.96 -11.28 -13.30
CA VAL A 149 -32.54 -11.41 -12.93
C VAL A 149 -31.92 -10.01 -12.88
N ILE A 150 -31.35 -9.66 -11.74
CA ILE A 150 -30.59 -8.42 -11.54
C ILE A 150 -29.14 -8.79 -11.34
N THR A 151 -28.29 -8.38 -12.25
CA THR A 151 -26.85 -8.68 -12.19
C THR A 151 -26.03 -7.52 -12.76
N SER A 152 -24.73 -7.49 -12.43
CA SER A 152 -23.78 -6.58 -13.06
C SER A 152 -23.50 -7.01 -14.51
N PRO A 153 -23.41 -6.06 -15.47
CA PRO A 153 -23.21 -6.38 -16.89
C PRO A 153 -21.87 -7.07 -17.21
N ASN A 154 -20.91 -7.07 -16.26
CA ASN A 154 -19.56 -7.60 -16.44
C ASN A 154 -19.25 -8.80 -15.54
N THR A 155 -20.24 -9.53 -15.06
CA THR A 155 -20.05 -10.72 -14.24
C THR A 155 -20.36 -12.01 -15.00
N ALA A 156 -19.71 -13.11 -14.61
CA ALA A 156 -19.92 -14.44 -15.17
C ALA A 156 -21.35 -15.03 -14.93
N ALA A 157 -22.27 -14.23 -14.44
CA ALA A 157 -23.66 -14.62 -14.16
C ALA A 157 -24.65 -14.28 -15.31
N LEU A 158 -24.13 -13.89 -16.46
CA LEU A 158 -24.88 -13.72 -17.71
C LEU A 158 -24.55 -14.86 -18.66
#